data_5c75ac7b402302a4c6fb06d1f19cef6f
#
_entry.id   5c75ac7b402302a4c6fb06d1f19cef6f
#
_cell.length_a   1.000
_cell.length_b   1.000
_cell.length_c   1.000
_cell.angle_alpha   90.00
_cell.angle_beta   90.00
_cell.angle_gamma   90.00
#
_symmetry.space_group_name_H-M   'P 1'
#
loop_
_entity.id
_entity.type
_entity.pdbx_description
1 polymer ?
#
loop_
_entity_poly.entity_id
_entity_poly.type
_entity_poly.pdbx_seq_one_letter_code
_entity_poly.pdbx_strand_id
1 'polypeptide(L)'
;VIGKIFPYASAAAVGVSLTIIMDCVMTFFGSSANDACFNAWLTDISDDTNRGSIEGVNAMMPLVAILVVFGSFMGTDSGSAGDWTMIFTIIGVVVTALGIAGIFFVRDTGVKIAENQNYFANIFYGFRPDVIRSNPRLYLTLIAYAVFGISINIFMPYLILYFSVSLGMENYVLIFAPAIILAAVFTAFYGKVYDRKGF
;
A
#
# COMPACT_ATOMS: atom_id res chain seq x y z
N VAL A 1 -17.58 -15.08 -17.12
CA VAL A 1 -17.51 -14.26 -18.34
C VAL A 1 -16.51 -14.87 -19.33
N ILE A 2 -15.27 -15.14 -18.91
CA ILE A 2 -14.19 -15.67 -19.80
C ILE A 2 -14.55 -17.04 -20.39
N GLY A 3 -15.15 -17.95 -19.65
CA GLY A 3 -15.58 -19.27 -20.14
C GLY A 3 -16.69 -19.22 -21.19
N LYS A 4 -17.43 -18.10 -21.32
CA LYS A 4 -18.40 -17.87 -22.42
C LYS A 4 -17.72 -17.42 -23.73
N ILE A 5 -16.54 -16.80 -23.62
CA ILE A 5 -15.80 -16.28 -24.77
C ILE A 5 -14.82 -17.33 -25.28
N PHE A 6 -14.19 -18.08 -24.37
CA PHE A 6 -13.23 -19.14 -24.70
C PHE A 6 -13.69 -20.48 -24.10
N PRO A 7 -14.31 -21.35 -24.89
CA PRO A 7 -14.68 -22.68 -24.43
C PRO A 7 -13.45 -23.59 -24.24
N TYR A 8 -13.50 -24.46 -23.22
CA TYR A 8 -12.50 -25.50 -22.87
C TYR A 8 -11.27 -25.07 -22.06
N ALA A 9 -10.28 -25.91 -21.97
CA ALA A 9 -9.07 -25.74 -21.16
C ALA A 9 -8.30 -24.43 -21.42
N SER A 10 -8.44 -23.86 -22.62
CA SER A 10 -7.88 -22.54 -22.96
C SER A 10 -8.49 -21.38 -22.18
N ALA A 11 -9.75 -21.53 -21.70
CA ALA A 11 -10.42 -20.47 -20.94
C ALA A 11 -9.76 -20.22 -19.57
N ALA A 12 -9.27 -21.27 -18.92
CA ALA A 12 -8.53 -21.15 -17.65
C ALA A 12 -7.17 -20.47 -17.88
N ALA A 13 -6.43 -20.88 -18.90
CA ALA A 13 -5.14 -20.28 -19.22
C ALA A 13 -5.27 -18.81 -19.61
N VAL A 14 -6.25 -18.45 -20.46
CA VAL A 14 -6.53 -17.06 -20.83
C VAL A 14 -6.99 -16.25 -19.61
N GLY A 15 -7.80 -16.84 -18.73
CA GLY A 15 -8.26 -16.21 -17.49
C GLY A 15 -7.10 -15.84 -16.57
N VAL A 16 -6.22 -16.78 -16.30
CA VAL A 16 -5.03 -16.58 -15.47
C VAL A 16 -4.10 -15.53 -16.09
N SER A 17 -3.82 -15.63 -17.39
CA SER A 17 -2.96 -14.65 -18.08
C SER A 17 -3.54 -13.24 -18.03
N LEU A 18 -4.84 -13.09 -18.25
CA LEU A 18 -5.51 -11.80 -18.19
C LEU A 18 -5.50 -11.22 -16.77
N THR A 19 -5.71 -12.04 -15.76
CA THR A 19 -5.62 -11.63 -14.34
C THR A 19 -4.23 -11.12 -14.00
N ILE A 20 -3.18 -11.85 -14.41
CA ILE A 20 -1.78 -11.42 -14.19
C ILE A 20 -1.49 -10.09 -14.88
N ILE A 21 -1.91 -9.92 -16.13
CA ILE A 21 -1.71 -8.66 -16.87
C ILE A 21 -2.43 -7.50 -16.18
N MET A 22 -3.69 -7.71 -15.78
CA MET A 22 -4.46 -6.69 -15.07
C MET A 22 -3.85 -6.35 -13.71
N ASP A 23 -3.35 -7.33 -12.99
CA ASP A 23 -2.65 -7.13 -11.72
C ASP A 23 -1.36 -6.33 -11.91
N CYS A 24 -0.57 -6.65 -12.93
CA CYS A 24 0.63 -5.87 -13.27
C CYS A 24 0.29 -4.42 -13.61
N VAL A 25 -0.76 -4.18 -14.41
CA VAL A 25 -1.21 -2.82 -14.76
C VAL A 25 -1.68 -2.07 -13.52
N MET A 26 -2.51 -2.70 -12.71
CA MET A 26 -3.02 -2.10 -11.46
C MET A 26 -1.88 -1.79 -10.48
N THR A 27 -0.94 -2.71 -10.31
CA THR A 27 0.23 -2.52 -9.44
C THR A 27 1.11 -1.39 -9.95
N PHE A 28 1.36 -1.31 -11.26
CA PHE A 28 2.15 -0.22 -11.85
C PHE A 28 1.54 1.15 -11.57
N PHE A 29 0.26 1.34 -11.85
CA PHE A 29 -0.41 2.61 -11.58
C PHE A 29 -0.57 2.88 -10.09
N GLY A 30 -0.88 1.86 -9.28
CA GLY A 30 -1.00 1.96 -7.83
C GLY A 30 0.31 2.39 -7.18
N SER A 31 1.43 1.73 -7.50
CA SER A 31 2.74 2.09 -6.98
C SER A 31 3.18 3.47 -7.46
N SER A 32 2.96 3.81 -8.74
CA SER A 32 3.30 5.13 -9.25
C SER A 32 2.53 6.24 -8.54
N ALA A 33 1.25 6.04 -8.27
CA ALA A 33 0.42 7.01 -7.56
C ALA A 33 0.80 7.09 -6.08
N ASN A 34 0.91 5.96 -5.39
CA ASN A 34 1.14 5.90 -3.95
C ASN A 34 2.60 6.19 -3.57
N ASP A 35 3.55 5.51 -4.21
CA ASP A 35 4.95 5.56 -3.78
C ASP A 35 5.67 6.82 -4.28
N ALA A 36 5.31 7.33 -5.47
CA ALA A 36 5.95 8.52 -6.01
C ALA A 36 5.12 9.78 -5.80
N CYS A 37 3.92 9.85 -6.39
CA CYS A 37 3.15 11.10 -6.42
C CYS A 37 2.58 11.46 -5.05
N PHE A 38 2.00 10.50 -4.33
CA PHE A 38 1.38 10.76 -3.03
C PHE A 38 2.42 11.10 -1.96
N ASN A 39 3.53 10.37 -1.89
CA ASN A 39 4.60 10.67 -0.94
C ASN A 39 5.30 12.01 -1.24
N ALA A 40 5.46 12.36 -2.51
CA ALA A 40 5.95 13.69 -2.89
C ALA A 40 4.98 14.78 -2.41
N TRP A 41 3.70 14.63 -2.70
CA TRP A 41 2.65 15.55 -2.24
C TRP A 41 2.60 15.68 -0.71
N LEU A 42 2.69 14.57 0.03
CA LEU A 42 2.79 14.59 1.49
C LEU A 42 4.00 15.39 1.99
N THR A 43 5.13 15.27 1.30
CA THR A 43 6.33 16.02 1.62
C THR A 43 6.14 17.51 1.37
N ASP A 44 5.46 17.89 0.29
CA ASP A 44 5.22 19.28 -0.08
C ASP A 44 4.23 20.00 0.86
N ILE A 45 3.27 19.30 1.43
CA ILE A 45 2.30 19.83 2.39
C ILE A 45 2.74 19.73 3.85
N SER A 46 3.84 19.00 4.12
CA SER A 46 4.38 18.83 5.47
C SER A 46 5.53 19.81 5.73
N ASP A 47 5.63 20.26 6.98
CA ASP A 47 6.75 21.02 7.50
C ASP A 47 7.35 20.33 8.73
N ASP A 48 8.46 20.85 9.24
CA ASP A 48 9.19 20.23 10.36
C ASP A 48 8.35 20.12 11.66
N THR A 49 7.24 20.84 11.74
CA THR A 49 6.39 20.87 12.94
C THR A 49 5.24 19.87 12.91
N ASN A 50 4.82 19.42 11.71
CA ASN A 50 3.64 18.57 11.53
C ASN A 50 3.92 17.24 10.80
N ARG A 51 5.14 17.05 10.32
CA ARG A 51 5.54 15.90 9.49
C ARG A 51 5.28 14.55 10.18
N GLY A 52 5.62 14.44 11.46
CA GLY A 52 5.39 13.22 12.21
C GLY A 52 3.91 12.88 12.39
N SER A 53 3.07 13.89 12.58
CA SER A 53 1.62 13.70 12.68
C SER A 53 1.02 13.25 11.34
N ILE A 54 1.44 13.84 10.23
CA ILE A 54 1.00 13.48 8.87
C ILE A 54 1.43 12.05 8.54
N GLU A 55 2.70 11.72 8.75
CA GLU A 55 3.24 10.37 8.54
C GLU A 55 2.58 9.33 9.47
N GLY A 56 2.30 9.70 10.72
CA GLY A 56 1.57 8.85 11.66
C GLY A 56 0.16 8.49 11.18
N VAL A 57 -0.56 9.47 10.62
CA VAL A 57 -1.88 9.24 10.00
C VAL A 57 -1.74 8.38 8.74
N ASN A 58 -0.78 8.70 7.89
CA ASN A 58 -0.52 7.93 6.66
C ASN A 58 -0.22 6.45 6.97
N ALA A 59 0.63 6.19 7.94
CA ALA A 59 0.97 4.81 8.36
C ALA A 59 -0.20 4.05 9.03
N MET A 60 -1.17 4.77 9.62
CA MET A 60 -2.38 4.19 10.18
C MET A 60 -3.40 3.76 9.11
N MET A 61 -3.45 4.45 7.97
CA MET A 61 -4.48 4.23 6.93
C MET A 61 -4.54 2.79 6.40
N PRO A 62 -3.43 2.10 6.07
CA PRO A 62 -3.46 0.71 5.65
C PRO A 62 -4.03 -0.23 6.71
N LEU A 63 -3.76 0.04 7.99
CA LEU A 63 -4.28 -0.77 9.11
C LEU A 63 -5.79 -0.63 9.22
N VAL A 64 -6.31 0.60 9.10
CA VAL A 64 -7.75 0.88 9.08
C VAL A 64 -8.41 0.23 7.86
N ALA A 65 -7.78 0.32 6.68
CA ALA A 65 -8.29 -0.31 5.47
C ALA A 65 -8.41 -1.84 5.62
N ILE A 66 -7.41 -2.49 6.20
CA ILE A 66 -7.46 -3.93 6.50
C ILE A 66 -8.64 -4.25 7.40
N LEU A 67 -8.85 -3.49 8.49
CA LEU A 67 -9.97 -3.70 9.41
C LEU A 67 -11.34 -3.53 8.73
N VAL A 68 -11.49 -2.49 7.90
CA VAL A 68 -12.73 -2.24 7.17
C VAL A 68 -13.02 -3.36 6.19
N VAL A 69 -12.03 -3.78 5.41
CA VAL A 69 -12.18 -4.86 4.41
C VAL A 69 -12.51 -6.18 5.10
N PHE A 70 -11.69 -6.62 6.03
CA PHE A 70 -11.92 -7.90 6.73
C PHE A 70 -13.20 -7.87 7.57
N GLY A 71 -13.49 -6.76 8.25
CA GLY A 71 -14.70 -6.62 9.05
C GLY A 71 -15.99 -6.61 8.20
N SER A 72 -15.97 -5.99 7.03
CA SER A 72 -17.13 -5.92 6.14
C SER A 72 -17.45 -7.27 5.48
N PHE A 73 -16.45 -8.09 5.23
CA PHE A 73 -16.60 -9.38 4.57
C PHE A 73 -16.51 -10.58 5.53
N MET A 74 -16.49 -10.32 6.82
CA MET A 74 -16.52 -11.34 7.86
C MET A 74 -17.86 -12.07 7.83
N GLY A 75 -17.84 -13.39 7.55
CA GLY A 75 -19.04 -14.21 7.43
C GLY A 75 -19.55 -14.41 6.00
N THR A 76 -18.92 -13.84 4.98
CA THR A 76 -19.15 -14.24 3.59
C THR A 76 -18.44 -15.56 3.31
N ASP A 77 -19.12 -16.47 2.63
CA ASP A 77 -18.56 -17.76 2.27
C ASP A 77 -17.62 -17.60 1.07
N SER A 78 -16.30 -17.58 1.35
CA SER A 78 -15.25 -17.43 0.34
C SER A 78 -15.19 -18.60 -0.66
N GLY A 79 -16.02 -19.64 -0.47
CA GLY A 79 -16.14 -20.76 -1.42
C GLY A 79 -17.00 -20.47 -2.64
N SER A 80 -17.83 -19.40 -2.61
CA SER A 80 -18.74 -19.08 -3.70
C SER A 80 -18.17 -18.04 -4.66
N ALA A 81 -18.26 -18.31 -5.97
CA ALA A 81 -17.84 -17.36 -7.00
C ALA A 81 -18.69 -16.07 -7.00
N GLY A 82 -19.92 -16.14 -6.47
CA GLY A 82 -20.82 -15.01 -6.35
C GLY A 82 -20.33 -14.00 -5.31
N ASP A 83 -19.86 -14.48 -4.18
CA ASP A 83 -19.39 -13.66 -3.07
C ASP A 83 -18.09 -12.91 -3.45
N TRP A 84 -17.17 -13.57 -4.14
CA TRP A 84 -16.00 -12.91 -4.69
C TRP A 84 -16.34 -11.80 -5.68
N THR A 85 -17.32 -12.02 -6.55
CA THR A 85 -17.78 -10.99 -7.49
C THR A 85 -18.35 -9.79 -6.75
N MET A 86 -19.14 -10.01 -5.69
CA MET A 86 -19.71 -8.96 -4.85
C MET A 86 -18.60 -8.16 -4.15
N ILE A 87 -17.63 -8.83 -3.53
CA ILE A 87 -16.50 -8.22 -2.82
C ILE A 87 -15.71 -7.29 -3.76
N PHE A 88 -15.27 -7.82 -4.89
CA PHE A 88 -14.50 -7.01 -5.86
C PHE A 88 -15.32 -5.88 -6.47
N THR A 89 -16.61 -6.06 -6.67
CA THR A 89 -17.50 -4.99 -7.17
C THR A 89 -17.61 -3.85 -6.16
N ILE A 90 -17.86 -4.15 -4.88
CA ILE A 90 -17.97 -3.14 -3.82
C ILE A 90 -16.64 -2.38 -3.68
N ILE A 91 -15.52 -3.09 -3.58
CA ILE A 91 -14.19 -2.46 -3.48
C ILE A 91 -13.93 -1.58 -4.72
N GLY A 92 -14.20 -2.08 -5.92
CA GLY A 92 -14.02 -1.34 -7.16
C GLY A 92 -14.85 -0.06 -7.23
N VAL A 93 -16.10 -0.11 -6.81
CA VAL A 93 -16.98 1.08 -6.74
C VAL A 93 -16.47 2.10 -5.74
N VAL A 94 -16.07 1.66 -4.53
CA VAL A 94 -15.54 2.55 -3.50
C VAL A 94 -14.24 3.21 -3.95
N VAL A 95 -13.30 2.46 -4.50
CA VAL A 95 -12.03 2.98 -4.99
C VAL A 95 -12.25 3.97 -6.13
N THR A 96 -13.16 3.65 -7.07
CA THR A 96 -13.48 4.54 -8.19
C THR A 96 -14.12 5.84 -7.69
N ALA A 97 -15.06 5.76 -6.75
CA ALA A 97 -15.73 6.93 -6.17
C ALA A 97 -14.71 7.83 -5.43
N LEU A 98 -13.80 7.23 -4.63
CA LEU A 98 -12.73 7.96 -3.95
C LEU A 98 -11.73 8.56 -4.94
N GLY A 99 -11.39 7.86 -6.01
CA GLY A 99 -10.53 8.38 -7.08
C GLY A 99 -11.13 9.60 -7.77
N ILE A 100 -12.41 9.54 -8.11
CA ILE A 100 -13.13 10.68 -8.69
C ILE A 100 -13.18 11.85 -7.69
N ALA A 101 -13.49 11.58 -6.42
CA ALA A 101 -13.48 12.61 -5.38
C ALA A 101 -12.09 13.25 -5.25
N GLY A 102 -11.01 12.46 -5.30
CA GLY A 102 -9.64 12.93 -5.25
C GLY A 102 -9.33 13.96 -6.33
N ILE A 103 -9.83 13.80 -7.56
CA ILE A 103 -9.62 14.75 -8.65
C ILE A 103 -10.16 16.16 -8.30
N PHE A 104 -11.22 16.23 -7.52
CA PHE A 104 -11.83 17.51 -7.13
C PHE A 104 -11.22 18.11 -5.86
N PHE A 105 -10.79 17.27 -4.92
CA PHE A 105 -10.33 17.71 -3.60
C PHE A 105 -8.82 17.85 -3.49
N VAL A 106 -8.04 17.04 -4.20
CA VAL A 106 -6.57 17.11 -4.16
C VAL A 106 -6.12 18.22 -5.10
N ARG A 107 -5.48 19.23 -4.51
CA ARG A 107 -4.89 20.35 -5.26
C ARG A 107 -3.37 20.21 -5.23
N ASP A 108 -2.75 20.42 -6.37
CA ASP A 108 -1.30 20.50 -6.45
C ASP A 108 -0.83 21.79 -5.77
N THR A 109 0.23 21.71 -4.98
CA THR A 109 0.84 22.84 -4.26
C THR A 109 1.63 23.76 -5.18
N GLY A 110 1.72 23.44 -6.47
CA GLY A 110 2.30 24.32 -7.48
C GLY A 110 3.81 24.51 -7.35
N VAL A 111 4.53 23.48 -6.90
CA VAL A 111 6.00 23.48 -6.88
C VAL A 111 6.54 23.73 -8.28
N LYS A 112 7.30 24.79 -8.47
CA LYS A 112 7.91 25.12 -9.76
C LYS A 112 8.94 24.09 -10.11
N ILE A 113 8.71 23.40 -11.23
CA ILE A 113 9.69 22.48 -11.81
C ILE A 113 10.92 23.30 -12.18
N ALA A 114 12.09 22.92 -11.68
CA ALA A 114 13.34 23.58 -12.03
C ALA A 114 13.60 23.43 -13.53
N GLU A 115 13.60 24.54 -14.25
CA GLU A 115 13.92 24.57 -15.68
C GLU A 115 15.33 24.05 -15.90
N ASN A 116 15.50 23.17 -16.90
CA ASN A 116 16.79 22.69 -17.39
C ASN A 116 17.50 21.58 -16.61
N GLN A 117 16.79 20.60 -16.09
CA GLN A 117 17.44 19.40 -15.55
C GLN A 117 17.26 18.20 -16.48
N ASN A 118 18.38 17.51 -16.78
CA ASN A 118 18.33 16.22 -17.46
C ASN A 118 17.58 15.20 -16.58
N TYR A 119 16.32 14.94 -16.91
CA TYR A 119 15.42 14.07 -16.15
C TYR A 119 16.06 12.70 -15.83
N PHE A 120 16.68 12.05 -16.81
CA PHE A 120 17.35 10.77 -16.60
C PHE A 120 18.58 10.87 -15.71
N ALA A 121 19.36 11.95 -15.80
CA ALA A 121 20.53 12.14 -14.93
C ALA A 121 20.10 12.32 -13.46
N ASN A 122 18.95 12.93 -13.22
CA ASN A 122 18.42 13.11 -11.86
C ASN A 122 17.86 11.83 -11.26
N ILE A 123 17.22 10.95 -12.06
CA ILE A 123 16.76 9.64 -11.58
C ILE A 123 17.95 8.82 -11.03
N PHE A 124 19.09 8.85 -11.74
CA PHE A 124 20.27 8.09 -11.34
C PHE A 124 21.20 8.83 -10.39
N TYR A 125 20.88 10.08 -10.03
CA TYR A 125 21.74 10.87 -9.14
C TYR A 125 21.95 10.19 -7.78
N GLY A 126 20.90 9.64 -7.18
CA GLY A 126 20.97 8.93 -5.91
C GLY A 126 21.84 7.65 -5.94
N PHE A 127 22.07 7.05 -7.11
CA PHE A 127 22.89 5.84 -7.24
C PHE A 127 24.37 6.14 -7.52
N ARG A 128 24.75 7.42 -7.59
CA ARG A 128 26.15 7.80 -7.83
C ARG A 128 27.02 7.46 -6.60
N PRO A 129 28.18 6.84 -6.79
CA PRO A 129 29.06 6.45 -5.68
C PRO A 129 29.46 7.63 -4.78
N ASP A 130 29.63 8.81 -5.35
CA ASP A 130 29.98 10.02 -4.62
C ASP A 130 28.87 10.46 -3.66
N VAL A 131 27.60 10.35 -4.10
CA VAL A 131 26.42 10.69 -3.29
C VAL A 131 26.25 9.68 -2.16
N ILE A 132 26.46 8.38 -2.45
CA ILE A 132 26.41 7.31 -1.46
C ILE A 132 27.46 7.52 -0.37
N ARG A 133 28.69 7.84 -0.77
CA ARG A 133 29.81 8.09 0.17
C ARG A 133 29.62 9.35 1.01
N SER A 134 28.94 10.36 0.44
CA SER A 134 28.66 11.61 1.16
C SER A 134 27.58 11.45 2.22
N ASN A 135 26.67 10.46 2.06
CA ASN A 135 25.51 10.27 2.93
C ASN A 135 25.38 8.82 3.45
N PRO A 136 26.42 8.27 4.13
CA PRO A 136 26.44 6.85 4.48
C PRO A 136 25.31 6.45 5.45
N ARG A 137 24.90 7.35 6.35
CA ARG A 137 23.80 7.09 7.30
C ARG A 137 22.46 6.90 6.59
N LEU A 138 22.18 7.75 5.59
CA LEU A 138 20.96 7.64 4.79
C LEU A 138 20.89 6.28 4.09
N TYR A 139 21.96 5.87 3.39
CA TYR A 139 21.97 4.61 2.65
C TYR A 139 21.94 3.38 3.56
N LEU A 140 22.58 3.44 4.74
CA LEU A 140 22.48 2.38 5.73
C LEU A 140 21.03 2.23 6.23
N THR A 141 20.35 3.34 6.49
CA THR A 141 18.93 3.33 6.90
C THR A 141 18.05 2.77 5.79
N LEU A 142 18.28 3.16 4.52
CA LEU A 142 17.54 2.62 3.37
C LEU A 142 17.72 1.10 3.21
N ILE A 143 18.96 0.60 3.38
CA ILE A 143 19.24 -0.84 3.33
C ILE A 143 18.52 -1.56 4.47
N ALA A 144 18.61 -1.04 5.70
CA ALA A 144 17.92 -1.63 6.85
C ALA A 144 16.40 -1.66 6.63
N TYR A 145 15.83 -0.59 6.10
CA TYR A 145 14.41 -0.52 5.75
C TYR A 145 14.03 -1.51 4.65
N ALA A 146 14.85 -1.64 3.61
CA ALA A 146 14.63 -2.60 2.53
C ALA A 146 14.65 -4.06 3.04
N VAL A 147 15.64 -4.41 3.87
CA VAL A 147 15.74 -5.75 4.48
C VAL A 147 14.52 -6.04 5.36
N PHE A 148 14.10 -5.07 6.17
CA PHE A 148 12.91 -5.19 6.98
C PHE A 148 11.65 -5.37 6.13
N GLY A 149 11.49 -4.56 5.07
CA GLY A 149 10.35 -4.66 4.15
C GLY A 149 10.27 -6.02 3.44
N ILE A 150 11.41 -6.54 2.97
CA ILE A 150 11.49 -7.89 2.38
C ILE A 150 11.06 -8.94 3.42
N SER A 151 11.56 -8.85 4.65
CA SER A 151 11.21 -9.79 5.72
C SER A 151 9.72 -9.82 6.01
N ILE A 152 9.08 -8.66 6.10
CA ILE A 152 7.63 -8.54 6.31
C ILE A 152 6.85 -9.13 5.12
N ASN A 153 7.24 -8.81 3.89
CA ASN A 153 6.55 -9.33 2.70
C ASN A 153 6.66 -10.86 2.56
N ILE A 154 7.75 -11.46 3.02
CA ILE A 154 7.90 -12.92 3.08
C ILE A 154 7.07 -13.50 4.22
N PHE A 155 7.14 -12.90 5.42
CA PHE A 155 6.54 -13.45 6.63
C PHE A 155 5.01 -13.40 6.62
N MET A 156 4.41 -12.30 6.18
CA MET A 156 2.96 -12.06 6.31
C MET A 156 2.07 -13.10 5.63
N PRO A 157 2.30 -13.51 4.37
CA PRO A 157 1.50 -14.55 3.73
C PRO A 157 1.58 -15.90 4.47
N TYR A 158 2.77 -16.26 4.96
CA TYR A 158 2.96 -17.50 5.71
C TYR A 158 2.31 -17.46 7.09
N LEU A 159 2.27 -16.29 7.73
CA LEU A 159 1.58 -16.12 9.00
C LEU A 159 0.08 -16.41 8.88
N ILE A 160 -0.56 -15.88 7.84
CA ILE A 160 -1.98 -16.13 7.56
C ILE A 160 -2.24 -17.61 7.31
N LEU A 161 -1.41 -18.26 6.49
CA LEU A 161 -1.49 -19.69 6.22
C LEU A 161 -1.27 -20.52 7.51
N TYR A 162 -0.36 -20.14 8.36
CA TYR A 162 -0.11 -20.80 9.62
C TYR A 162 -1.34 -20.78 10.53
N PHE A 163 -2.00 -19.64 10.68
CA PHE A 163 -3.22 -19.55 11.48
C PHE A 163 -4.38 -20.35 10.88
N SER A 164 -4.59 -20.27 9.57
CA SER A 164 -5.73 -20.92 8.92
C SER A 164 -5.52 -22.43 8.75
N VAL A 165 -4.33 -22.87 8.33
CA VAL A 165 -4.06 -24.26 7.98
C VAL A 165 -3.47 -25.05 9.16
N SER A 166 -2.42 -24.52 9.80
CA SER A 166 -1.70 -25.27 10.85
C SER A 166 -2.44 -25.26 12.20
N LEU A 167 -3.06 -24.15 12.56
CA LEU A 167 -3.81 -24.01 13.81
C LEU A 167 -5.31 -24.24 13.62
N GLY A 168 -5.80 -24.37 12.40
CA GLY A 168 -7.23 -24.57 12.11
C GLY A 168 -8.16 -23.47 12.65
N MET A 169 -7.65 -22.26 12.77
CA MET A 169 -8.40 -21.12 13.34
C MET A 169 -9.26 -20.48 12.28
N GLU A 170 -10.55 -20.79 12.25
CA GLU A 170 -11.50 -20.17 11.31
C GLU A 170 -11.68 -18.66 11.55
N ASN A 171 -11.56 -18.21 12.80
CA ASN A 171 -11.80 -16.81 13.19
C ASN A 171 -10.52 -16.08 13.59
N TYR A 172 -9.39 -16.35 12.96
CA TYR A 172 -8.11 -15.68 13.27
C TYR A 172 -8.20 -14.14 13.14
N VAL A 173 -9.08 -13.64 12.28
CA VAL A 173 -9.32 -12.19 12.09
C VAL A 173 -9.76 -11.52 13.39
N LEU A 174 -10.57 -12.19 14.24
CA LEU A 174 -10.99 -11.65 15.53
C LEU A 174 -9.84 -11.46 16.51
N ILE A 175 -8.79 -12.25 16.39
CA ILE A 175 -7.59 -12.13 17.23
C ILE A 175 -6.69 -11.00 16.69
N PHE A 176 -6.60 -10.86 15.37
CA PHE A 176 -5.81 -9.80 14.75
C PHE A 176 -6.45 -8.42 14.88
N ALA A 177 -7.79 -8.32 14.88
CA ALA A 177 -8.48 -7.03 14.92
C ALA A 177 -8.06 -6.15 16.13
N PRO A 178 -8.02 -6.65 17.37
CA PRO A 178 -7.53 -5.85 18.51
C PRO A 178 -6.07 -5.42 18.37
N ALA A 179 -5.21 -6.30 17.84
CA ALA A 179 -3.80 -5.98 17.63
C ALA A 179 -3.62 -4.88 16.57
N ILE A 180 -4.39 -4.93 15.49
CA ILE A 180 -4.37 -3.91 14.42
C ILE A 180 -4.90 -2.58 14.95
N ILE A 181 -5.97 -2.59 15.75
CA ILE A 181 -6.51 -1.38 16.40
C ILE A 181 -5.47 -0.73 17.31
N LEU A 182 -4.83 -1.54 18.17
CA LEU A 182 -3.77 -1.05 19.04
C LEU A 182 -2.60 -0.49 18.23
N ALA A 183 -2.15 -1.19 17.19
CA ALA A 183 -1.09 -0.72 16.32
C ALA A 183 -1.45 0.62 15.65
N ALA A 184 -2.66 0.78 15.13
CA ALA A 184 -3.13 2.02 14.50
C ALA A 184 -3.12 3.18 15.51
N VAL A 185 -3.65 2.97 16.72
CA VAL A 185 -3.65 3.99 17.78
C VAL A 185 -2.22 4.37 18.20
N PHE A 186 -1.34 3.37 18.37
CA PHE A 186 0.05 3.62 18.72
C PHE A 186 0.78 4.40 17.63
N THR A 187 0.57 4.08 16.35
CA THR A 187 1.19 4.76 15.23
C THR A 187 0.77 6.22 15.16
N ALA A 188 -0.54 6.50 15.28
CA ALA A 188 -1.05 7.87 15.31
C ALA A 188 -0.53 8.68 16.51
N PHE A 189 -0.43 8.05 17.68
CA PHE A 189 0.10 8.71 18.88
C PHE A 189 1.60 8.97 18.76
N TYR A 190 2.35 8.01 18.24
CA TYR A 190 3.79 8.11 18.09
C TYR A 190 4.19 9.26 17.13
N GLY A 191 3.42 9.48 16.06
CA GLY A 191 3.62 10.61 15.16
C GLY A 191 3.60 11.96 15.89
N LYS A 192 2.65 12.16 16.82
CA LYS A 192 2.58 13.38 17.65
C LYS A 192 3.74 13.52 18.64
N VAL A 193 4.22 12.38 19.17
CA VAL A 193 5.39 12.38 20.07
C VAL A 193 6.65 12.74 19.29
N TYR A 194 6.76 12.26 18.06
CA TYR A 194 7.86 12.61 17.16
C TYR A 194 7.92 14.10 16.89
N ASP A 195 6.81 14.74 16.54
CA ASP A 195 6.76 16.19 16.29
C ASP A 195 7.17 17.03 17.52
N ARG A 196 6.89 16.53 18.74
CA ARG A 196 7.20 17.26 19.98
C ARG A 196 8.63 17.13 20.45
N LYS A 197 9.24 15.96 20.29
CA LYS A 197 10.58 15.65 20.84
C LYS A 197 11.69 15.82 19.83
N GLY A 198 11.37 15.78 18.55
CA GLY A 198 12.37 15.70 17.48
C GLY A 198 13.17 14.38 17.55
N PHE A 199 13.98 14.16 16.58
CA PHE A 199 14.98 13.09 16.57
C PHE A 199 16.35 13.65 16.32
#